data_701a410fa5adb7ed48dbdf81357ce4a0
#
_entry.id   701a410fa5adb7ed48dbdf81357ce4a0
#
_cell.length_a   1.000
_cell.length_b   1.000
_cell.length_c   1.000
_cell.angle_alpha   90.00
_cell.angle_beta   90.00
_cell.angle_gamma   90.00
#
_symmetry.space_group_name_H-M   'P 1'
#
loop_
_entity.id
_entity.type
_entity.pdbx_description
1 polymer ?
#
loop_
_entity_poly.entity_id
_entity_poly.type
_entity_poly.pdbx_seq_one_letter_code
_entity_poly.pdbx_strand_id
1 'polypeptide(L)'
;MQKFTKLQGLVAPMDRENVDTDAIIPKQFLKSIKKTGFGVNLFDEWRYLDHGEPGIPESQRKPNPDFVLNQPRYAGASILLARKNFGCGSSREHAPWALDQYGFRAIIAPSFADIFFNNCFKNGLLPIVLPAATVAQLFDEVHAFPGYQLTIDLERQVIVRPQGEEIPFEVQAFRKYCLLNGFDDIGLTLRQSSTKNISQIGL
;
A
#
# COMPACT_ATOMS: atom_id res chain seq x y z
N MET A 1 11.80 -7.78 -4.15
CA MET A 1 11.09 -6.56 -3.71
C MET A 1 11.90 -5.79 -2.68
N GLN A 2 11.55 -4.54 -2.42
CA GLN A 2 12.22 -3.73 -1.41
C GLN A 2 11.94 -4.27 0.00
N LYS A 3 12.97 -4.38 0.85
CA LYS A 3 12.83 -4.77 2.25
C LYS A 3 11.96 -3.77 3.00
N PHE A 4 11.12 -4.28 3.88
CA PHE A 4 10.34 -3.48 4.82
C PHE A 4 10.80 -3.80 6.25
N THR A 5 11.42 -2.86 6.91
CA THR A 5 11.86 -3.02 8.30
C THR A 5 11.17 -2.00 9.20
N LYS A 6 11.39 -0.73 8.95
CA LYS A 6 10.81 0.38 9.68
C LYS A 6 10.48 1.51 8.71
N LEU A 7 9.30 2.09 8.86
CA LEU A 7 8.83 3.18 8.02
C LEU A 7 8.33 4.32 8.90
N GLN A 8 8.92 5.49 8.78
CA GLN A 8 8.34 6.72 9.28
C GLN A 8 7.79 7.50 8.08
N GLY A 9 6.50 7.78 8.07
CA GLY A 9 5.88 8.40 6.92
C GLY A 9 4.67 9.26 7.23
N LEU A 10 4.44 10.21 6.33
CA LEU A 10 3.24 11.03 6.32
C LEU A 10 2.03 10.16 5.99
N VAL A 11 0.94 10.37 6.69
CA VAL A 11 -0.32 9.63 6.52
C VAL A 11 -1.30 10.41 5.68
N ALA A 12 -1.80 9.80 4.59
CA ALA A 12 -2.89 10.35 3.79
C ALA A 12 -4.21 9.65 4.16
N PRO A 13 -5.28 10.40 4.48
CA PRO A 13 -6.56 9.83 4.87
C PRO A 13 -7.46 9.61 3.65
N MET A 14 -7.71 8.36 3.31
CA MET A 14 -8.73 7.96 2.35
C MET A 14 -10.00 7.59 3.10
N ASP A 15 -10.79 8.58 3.46
CA ASP A 15 -11.98 8.42 4.30
C ASP A 15 -13.18 7.90 3.50
N ARG A 16 -13.01 6.70 2.93
CA ARG A 16 -14.03 6.00 2.15
C ARG A 16 -14.02 4.53 2.50
N GLU A 17 -15.21 3.94 2.61
CA GLU A 17 -15.42 2.50 2.70
C GLU A 17 -15.48 1.89 1.30
N ASN A 18 -15.22 0.58 1.19
CA ASN A 18 -15.39 -0.19 -0.04
C ASN A 18 -14.66 0.40 -1.25
N VAL A 19 -13.45 0.89 -1.03
CA VAL A 19 -12.59 1.34 -2.13
C VAL A 19 -12.22 0.13 -2.97
N ASP A 20 -12.76 0.03 -4.18
CA ASP A 20 -12.56 -1.12 -5.04
C ASP A 20 -11.33 -0.97 -5.95
N THR A 21 -10.95 -2.07 -6.58
CA THR A 21 -9.78 -2.10 -7.46
C THR A 21 -9.96 -1.25 -8.72
N ASP A 22 -11.18 -1.03 -9.20
CA ASP A 22 -11.47 -0.12 -10.32
C ASP A 22 -11.23 1.35 -9.94
N ALA A 23 -11.52 1.72 -8.70
CA ALA A 23 -11.19 3.05 -8.19
C ALA A 23 -9.67 3.23 -7.99
N ILE A 24 -8.98 2.20 -7.49
CA ILE A 24 -7.53 2.24 -7.27
C ILE A 24 -6.80 2.38 -8.60
N ILE A 25 -7.14 1.57 -9.60
CA ILE A 25 -6.59 1.63 -10.95
C ILE A 25 -7.66 1.30 -11.99
N PRO A 26 -8.13 2.29 -12.76
CA PRO A 26 -9.16 2.07 -13.77
C PRO A 26 -8.73 1.10 -14.87
N LYS A 27 -9.69 0.33 -15.38
CA LYS A 27 -9.44 -0.78 -16.31
C LYS A 27 -8.76 -0.39 -17.62
N GLN A 28 -8.94 0.84 -18.11
CA GLN A 28 -8.29 1.29 -19.34
C GLN A 28 -6.77 1.30 -19.25
N PHE A 29 -6.21 1.39 -18.03
CA PHE A 29 -4.76 1.37 -17.81
C PHE A 29 -4.16 -0.03 -17.67
N LEU A 30 -5.00 -1.08 -17.64
CA LEU A 30 -4.56 -2.46 -17.42
C LEU A 30 -4.04 -3.16 -18.68
N LYS A 31 -4.13 -2.54 -19.83
CA LYS A 31 -3.72 -3.12 -21.11
C LYS A 31 -2.21 -3.17 -21.32
N SER A 32 -1.44 -2.48 -20.49
CA SER A 32 0.01 -2.49 -20.57
C SER A 32 0.57 -3.83 -20.10
N ILE A 33 1.49 -4.40 -20.88
CA ILE A 33 2.26 -5.60 -20.49
C ILE A 33 3.40 -5.27 -19.52
N LYS A 34 3.71 -4.00 -19.30
CA LYS A 34 4.72 -3.54 -18.35
C LYS A 34 4.18 -3.61 -16.94
N LYS A 35 5.07 -3.85 -15.98
CA LYS A 35 4.73 -3.83 -14.54
C LYS A 35 4.97 -2.47 -13.89
N THR A 36 5.33 -1.46 -14.66
CA THR A 36 5.68 -0.11 -14.20
C THR A 36 4.84 0.95 -14.90
N GLY A 37 4.79 2.15 -14.30
CA GLY A 37 4.08 3.29 -14.86
C GLY A 37 2.62 3.39 -14.41
N PHE A 38 2.22 2.67 -13.37
CA PHE A 38 0.84 2.69 -12.86
C PHE A 38 0.61 3.74 -11.77
N GLY A 39 1.65 4.21 -11.10
CA GLY A 39 1.52 5.18 -10.00
C GLY A 39 0.89 6.49 -10.43
N VAL A 40 1.17 6.95 -11.65
CA VAL A 40 0.58 8.18 -12.21
C VAL A 40 -0.92 8.10 -12.41
N ASN A 41 -1.47 6.90 -12.52
CA ASN A 41 -2.90 6.64 -12.72
C ASN A 41 -3.60 6.10 -11.46
N LEU A 42 -2.91 6.11 -10.32
CA LEU A 42 -3.54 5.75 -9.05
C LEU A 42 -4.73 6.66 -8.77
N PHE A 43 -5.88 6.07 -8.45
CA PHE A 43 -7.13 6.79 -8.21
C PHE A 43 -7.48 7.79 -9.31
N ASP A 44 -7.20 7.48 -10.55
CA ASP A 44 -7.29 8.41 -11.69
C ASP A 44 -8.64 9.12 -11.80
N GLU A 45 -9.75 8.39 -11.64
CA GLU A 45 -11.09 8.99 -11.74
C GLU A 45 -11.41 9.97 -10.61
N TRP A 46 -10.74 9.86 -9.47
CA TRP A 46 -10.91 10.78 -8.34
C TRP A 46 -9.88 11.90 -8.33
N ARG A 47 -8.67 11.61 -8.80
CA ARG A 47 -7.57 12.59 -8.85
C ARG A 47 -7.75 13.65 -9.90
N TYR A 48 -8.43 13.34 -10.98
CA TYR A 48 -8.57 14.23 -12.12
C TYR A 48 -10.03 14.51 -12.46
N LEU A 49 -10.29 15.73 -12.95
CA LEU A 49 -11.61 16.15 -13.39
C LEU A 49 -11.93 15.69 -14.81
N ASP A 50 -10.90 15.41 -15.62
CA ASP A 50 -11.00 14.87 -16.96
C ASP A 50 -10.87 13.34 -16.96
N HIS A 51 -11.43 12.71 -17.98
CA HIS A 51 -11.30 11.26 -18.16
C HIS A 51 -9.88 10.90 -18.59
N GLY A 52 -9.27 9.94 -17.91
CA GLY A 52 -7.92 9.46 -18.21
C GLY A 52 -7.92 8.37 -19.26
N GLU A 53 -6.97 8.48 -20.19
CA GLU A 53 -6.65 7.46 -21.18
C GLU A 53 -5.15 7.20 -21.22
N PRO A 54 -4.71 5.97 -21.57
CA PRO A 54 -3.29 5.69 -21.74
C PRO A 54 -2.62 6.66 -22.72
N GLY A 55 -1.44 7.15 -22.34
CA GLY A 55 -0.66 8.04 -23.23
C GLY A 55 -0.93 9.52 -23.06
N ILE A 56 -1.93 9.94 -22.29
CA ILE A 56 -2.14 11.36 -21.98
C ILE A 56 -1.09 11.78 -20.95
N PRO A 57 -0.24 12.78 -21.23
CA PRO A 57 0.73 13.27 -20.26
C PRO A 57 0.07 13.87 -19.04
N GLU A 58 0.66 13.66 -17.86
CA GLU A 58 0.15 14.20 -16.60
C GLU A 58 0.01 15.74 -16.66
N SER A 59 0.91 16.42 -17.36
CA SER A 59 0.86 17.87 -17.57
C SER A 59 -0.40 18.37 -18.29
N GLN A 60 -1.09 17.50 -19.02
CA GLN A 60 -2.33 17.83 -19.72
C GLN A 60 -3.58 17.46 -18.92
N ARG A 61 -3.42 16.82 -17.77
CA ARG A 61 -4.52 16.43 -16.91
C ARG A 61 -5.00 17.60 -16.06
N LYS A 62 -6.27 17.56 -15.66
CA LYS A 62 -6.90 18.57 -14.81
C LYS A 62 -7.04 18.03 -13.39
N PRO A 63 -6.11 18.33 -12.46
CA PRO A 63 -6.20 17.82 -11.09
C PRO A 63 -7.48 18.26 -10.39
N ASN A 64 -8.09 17.34 -9.64
CA ASN A 64 -9.20 17.64 -8.77
C ASN A 64 -8.64 18.21 -7.44
N PRO A 65 -8.84 19.50 -7.12
CA PRO A 65 -8.28 20.09 -5.91
C PRO A 65 -8.90 19.55 -4.63
N ASP A 66 -10.09 18.98 -4.71
CA ASP A 66 -10.81 18.43 -3.55
C ASP A 66 -10.38 17.02 -3.19
N PHE A 67 -9.66 16.33 -4.08
CA PHE A 67 -9.19 14.98 -3.80
C PHE A 67 -8.00 15.00 -2.84
N VAL A 68 -8.03 14.13 -1.83
CA VAL A 68 -7.08 14.13 -0.72
C VAL A 68 -5.61 14.05 -1.17
N LEU A 69 -5.26 13.22 -2.14
CA LEU A 69 -3.87 13.07 -2.59
C LEU A 69 -3.36 14.27 -3.39
N ASN A 70 -4.24 15.14 -3.87
CA ASN A 70 -3.86 16.36 -4.57
C ASN A 70 -3.66 17.55 -3.62
N GLN A 71 -4.02 17.41 -2.36
CA GLN A 71 -3.83 18.45 -1.36
C GLN A 71 -2.35 18.53 -0.95
N PRO A 72 -1.74 19.72 -0.94
CA PRO A 72 -0.31 19.88 -0.63
C PRO A 72 0.10 19.30 0.73
N ARG A 73 -0.79 19.32 1.72
CA ARG A 73 -0.51 18.78 3.07
C ARG A 73 -0.23 17.27 3.08
N TYR A 74 -0.64 16.54 2.05
CA TYR A 74 -0.43 15.08 1.92
C TYR A 74 0.59 14.72 0.85
N ALA A 75 1.27 15.70 0.27
CA ALA A 75 2.32 15.43 -0.71
C ALA A 75 3.44 14.58 -0.10
N GLY A 76 3.83 13.51 -0.80
CA GLY A 76 4.86 12.60 -0.33
C GLY A 76 4.41 11.58 0.73
N ALA A 77 3.10 11.44 0.97
CA ALA A 77 2.59 10.44 1.90
C ALA A 77 3.02 9.03 1.49
N SER A 78 3.43 8.24 2.48
CA SER A 78 3.86 6.85 2.31
C SER A 78 2.98 5.84 3.06
N ILE A 79 2.03 6.33 3.85
CA ILE A 79 1.05 5.52 4.58
C ILE A 79 -0.34 5.98 4.18
N LEU A 80 -1.16 5.04 3.70
CA LEU A 80 -2.56 5.29 3.39
C LEU A 80 -3.44 4.78 4.54
N LEU A 81 -4.28 5.65 5.08
CA LEU A 81 -5.28 5.30 6.07
C LEU A 81 -6.65 5.20 5.38
N ALA A 82 -7.32 4.07 5.50
CA ALA A 82 -8.59 3.80 4.81
C ALA A 82 -9.65 3.21 5.74
N ARG A 83 -10.87 3.13 5.24
CA ARG A 83 -12.00 2.49 5.91
C ARG A 83 -12.11 1.02 5.49
N LYS A 84 -13.16 0.33 5.99
CA LYS A 84 -13.37 -1.11 5.81
C LYS A 84 -13.44 -1.54 4.34
N ASN A 85 -13.12 -2.81 4.12
CA ASN A 85 -13.24 -3.50 2.84
C ASN A 85 -12.43 -2.83 1.71
N PHE A 86 -11.22 -2.42 2.02
CA PHE A 86 -10.32 -1.81 1.03
C PHE A 86 -9.81 -2.85 0.03
N GLY A 87 -9.82 -2.48 -1.25
CA GLY A 87 -9.35 -3.35 -2.33
C GLY A 87 -10.37 -4.39 -2.79
N CYS A 88 -11.65 -4.19 -2.49
CA CYS A 88 -12.72 -5.06 -2.96
C CYS A 88 -12.89 -5.01 -4.50
N GLY A 89 -13.74 -5.88 -5.04
CA GLY A 89 -13.99 -5.97 -6.47
C GLY A 89 -13.07 -6.96 -7.17
N SER A 90 -12.78 -6.72 -8.44
CA SER A 90 -12.01 -7.64 -9.27
C SER A 90 -10.57 -7.81 -8.78
N SER A 91 -10.06 -9.05 -8.87
CA SER A 91 -8.67 -9.36 -8.51
C SER A 91 -7.70 -8.76 -9.54
N ARG A 92 -6.89 -7.79 -9.10
CA ARG A 92 -5.90 -7.12 -9.94
C ARG A 92 -4.62 -6.85 -9.17
N GLU A 93 -3.52 -7.44 -9.60
CA GLU A 93 -2.19 -7.09 -9.06
C GLU A 93 -1.79 -5.65 -9.38
N HIS A 94 -2.36 -5.07 -10.42
CA HIS A 94 -2.12 -3.67 -10.80
C HIS A 94 -2.50 -2.68 -9.69
N ALA A 95 -3.49 -3.02 -8.85
CA ALA A 95 -3.87 -2.15 -7.75
C ALA A 95 -2.74 -1.99 -6.70
N PRO A 96 -2.12 -3.05 -6.16
CA PRO A 96 -0.93 -2.91 -5.33
C PRO A 96 0.25 -2.24 -6.05
N TRP A 97 0.45 -2.52 -7.34
CA TRP A 97 1.51 -1.85 -8.11
C TRP A 97 1.30 -0.34 -8.21
N ALA A 98 0.08 0.10 -8.48
CA ALA A 98 -0.24 1.52 -8.56
C ALA A 98 0.02 2.23 -7.22
N LEU A 99 -0.38 1.62 -6.12
CA LEU A 99 -0.15 2.15 -4.77
C LEU A 99 1.34 2.24 -4.43
N ASP A 100 2.09 1.17 -4.66
CA ASP A 100 3.53 1.12 -4.41
C ASP A 100 4.29 2.12 -5.28
N GLN A 101 3.99 2.19 -6.57
CA GLN A 101 4.66 3.09 -7.51
C GLN A 101 4.31 4.56 -7.28
N TYR A 102 3.15 4.85 -6.70
CA TYR A 102 2.82 6.20 -6.26
C TYR A 102 3.66 6.65 -5.05
N GLY A 103 4.06 5.70 -4.20
CA GLY A 103 4.90 5.95 -3.03
C GLY A 103 4.36 5.40 -1.72
N PHE A 104 3.23 4.72 -1.73
CA PHE A 104 2.71 4.07 -0.52
C PHE A 104 3.48 2.79 -0.21
N ARG A 105 3.86 2.64 1.05
CA ARG A 105 4.56 1.45 1.58
C ARG A 105 3.67 0.64 2.51
N ALA A 106 2.67 1.26 3.10
CA ALA A 106 1.73 0.63 4.02
C ALA A 106 0.33 1.19 3.85
N ILE A 107 -0.66 0.35 4.11
CA ILE A 107 -2.07 0.72 4.16
C ILE A 107 -2.64 0.25 5.48
N ILE A 108 -3.32 1.13 6.20
CA ILE A 108 -3.99 0.84 7.47
C ILE A 108 -5.50 0.91 7.24
N ALA A 109 -6.22 -0.16 7.54
CA ALA A 109 -7.68 -0.22 7.41
C ALA A 109 -8.28 -1.21 8.41
N PRO A 110 -9.58 -1.11 8.70
CA PRO A 110 -10.26 -2.10 9.54
C PRO A 110 -10.39 -3.48 8.90
N SER A 111 -10.47 -3.52 7.57
CA SER A 111 -10.50 -4.77 6.81
C SER A 111 -10.10 -4.54 5.35
N PHE A 112 -9.69 -5.62 4.70
CA PHE A 112 -9.30 -5.68 3.29
C PHE A 112 -10.02 -6.84 2.60
N ALA A 113 -10.23 -6.73 1.29
CA ALA A 113 -10.57 -7.89 0.49
C ALA A 113 -9.41 -8.89 0.46
N ASP A 114 -9.70 -10.18 0.57
CA ASP A 114 -8.70 -11.24 0.76
C ASP A 114 -7.65 -11.28 -0.36
N ILE A 115 -8.07 -11.21 -1.61
CA ILE A 115 -7.16 -11.27 -2.75
C ILE A 115 -6.26 -10.04 -2.80
N PHE A 116 -6.81 -8.85 -2.58
CA PHE A 116 -6.04 -7.62 -2.51
C PHE A 116 -5.00 -7.68 -1.38
N PHE A 117 -5.41 -8.12 -0.20
CA PHE A 117 -4.53 -8.30 0.97
C PHE A 117 -3.34 -9.21 0.65
N ASN A 118 -3.59 -10.35 0.03
CA ASN A 118 -2.55 -11.28 -0.38
C ASN A 118 -1.61 -10.68 -1.44
N ASN A 119 -2.16 -9.98 -2.41
CA ASN A 119 -1.38 -9.33 -3.47
C ASN A 119 -0.49 -8.20 -2.94
N CYS A 120 -0.92 -7.50 -1.89
CA CYS A 120 -0.07 -6.49 -1.22
C CYS A 120 1.23 -7.11 -0.71
N PHE A 121 1.17 -8.21 0.02
CA PHE A 121 2.36 -8.88 0.54
C PHE A 121 3.30 -9.37 -0.55
N LYS A 122 2.76 -9.88 -1.65
CA LYS A 122 3.57 -10.32 -2.81
C LYS A 122 4.36 -9.18 -3.45
N ASN A 123 3.91 -7.96 -3.29
CA ASN A 123 4.51 -6.77 -3.92
C ASN A 123 5.23 -5.84 -2.94
N GLY A 124 5.46 -6.28 -1.72
CA GLY A 124 6.21 -5.51 -0.73
C GLY A 124 5.44 -4.36 -0.07
N LEU A 125 4.13 -4.34 -0.25
CA LEU A 125 3.22 -3.39 0.38
C LEU A 125 2.64 -4.02 1.65
N LEU A 126 2.72 -3.33 2.78
CA LEU A 126 2.24 -3.85 4.07
C LEU A 126 0.79 -3.43 4.34
N PRO A 127 -0.18 -4.33 4.24
CA PRO A 127 -1.53 -4.07 4.70
C PRO A 127 -1.62 -4.36 6.21
N ILE A 128 -2.14 -3.41 6.97
CA ILE A 128 -2.28 -3.49 8.43
C ILE A 128 -3.76 -3.41 8.80
N VAL A 129 -4.25 -4.41 9.50
CA VAL A 129 -5.61 -4.43 10.05
C VAL A 129 -5.58 -3.93 11.49
N LEU A 130 -6.36 -2.89 11.76
CA LEU A 130 -6.59 -2.37 13.10
C LEU A 130 -8.10 -2.34 13.41
N PRO A 131 -8.49 -2.37 14.69
CA PRO A 131 -9.90 -2.19 15.05
C PRO A 131 -10.50 -0.91 14.45
N ALA A 132 -11.76 -0.96 14.04
CA ALA A 132 -12.45 0.19 13.43
C ALA A 132 -12.40 1.45 14.31
N ALA A 133 -12.53 1.29 15.63
CA ALA A 133 -12.44 2.40 16.57
C ALA A 133 -11.05 3.06 16.57
N THR A 134 -9.99 2.27 16.49
CA THR A 134 -8.62 2.76 16.40
C THR A 134 -8.37 3.49 15.08
N VAL A 135 -8.87 2.95 13.97
CA VAL A 135 -8.79 3.60 12.66
C VAL A 135 -9.53 4.95 12.68
N ALA A 136 -10.73 5.00 13.25
CA ALA A 136 -11.50 6.25 13.40
C ALA A 136 -10.73 7.29 14.21
N GLN A 137 -10.09 6.90 15.29
CA GLN A 137 -9.24 7.78 16.10
C GLN A 137 -8.05 8.30 15.30
N LEU A 138 -7.40 7.47 14.49
CA LEU A 138 -6.30 7.89 13.62
C LEU A 138 -6.78 8.88 12.56
N PHE A 139 -7.96 8.71 11.99
CA PHE A 139 -8.55 9.70 11.08
C PHE A 139 -8.70 11.06 11.74
N ASP A 140 -9.22 11.10 12.97
CA ASP A 140 -9.37 12.35 13.72
C ASP A 140 -8.02 13.02 13.95
N GLU A 141 -7.00 12.27 14.32
CA GLU A 141 -5.64 12.77 14.54
C GLU A 141 -5.02 13.31 13.25
N VAL A 142 -5.15 12.57 12.14
CA VAL A 142 -4.63 12.99 10.84
C VAL A 142 -5.28 14.31 10.37
N HIS A 143 -6.58 14.43 10.54
CA HIS A 143 -7.29 15.65 10.16
C HIS A 143 -6.94 16.86 11.06
N ALA A 144 -6.74 16.61 12.35
CA ALA A 144 -6.45 17.65 13.32
C ALA A 144 -5.02 18.22 13.22
N PHE A 145 -4.05 17.37 12.82
CA PHE A 145 -2.63 17.71 12.85
C PHE A 145 -1.99 17.66 11.46
N PRO A 146 -1.80 18.81 10.78
CA PRO A 146 -1.06 18.86 9.52
C PRO A 146 0.34 18.25 9.68
N GLY A 147 0.76 17.45 8.68
CA GLY A 147 2.05 16.78 8.74
C GLY A 147 2.09 15.56 9.68
N TYR A 148 0.93 14.99 10.02
CA TYR A 148 0.83 13.83 10.89
C TYR A 148 1.59 12.64 10.32
N GLN A 149 2.54 12.11 11.08
CA GLN A 149 3.35 10.97 10.72
C GLN A 149 3.14 9.82 11.70
N LEU A 150 3.25 8.60 11.18
CA LEU A 150 3.33 7.38 11.97
C LEU A 150 4.66 6.69 11.69
N THR A 151 5.17 5.98 12.68
CA THR A 151 6.31 5.08 12.52
C THR A 151 5.84 3.65 12.62
N ILE A 152 6.00 2.87 11.56
CA ILE A 152 5.64 1.46 11.51
C ILE A 152 6.92 0.65 11.69
N ASP A 153 7.00 -0.12 12.77
CA ASP A 153 8.10 -1.04 13.07
C ASP A 153 7.60 -2.47 12.84
N LEU A 154 7.97 -3.06 11.71
CA LEU A 154 7.51 -4.40 11.35
C LEU A 154 8.12 -5.48 12.26
N GLU A 155 9.36 -5.32 12.65
CA GLU A 155 10.04 -6.29 13.50
C GLU A 155 9.36 -6.41 14.87
N ARG A 156 9.03 -5.28 15.49
CA ARG A 156 8.30 -5.21 16.75
C ARG A 156 6.78 -5.35 16.59
N GLN A 157 6.27 -5.24 15.36
CA GLN A 157 4.84 -5.24 15.05
C GLN A 157 4.07 -4.17 15.84
N VAL A 158 4.56 -2.95 15.81
CA VAL A 158 3.92 -1.79 16.42
C VAL A 158 3.91 -0.60 15.48
N ILE A 159 2.86 0.21 15.60
CA ILE A 159 2.78 1.54 15.01
C ILE A 159 2.98 2.54 16.14
N VAL A 160 3.94 3.43 15.98
CA VAL A 160 4.26 4.46 16.97
C VAL A 160 3.65 5.79 16.53
N ARG A 161 2.80 6.35 17.37
CA ARG A 161 2.22 7.69 17.21
C ARG A 161 3.26 8.78 17.44
N PRO A 162 3.03 10.03 17.01
CA PRO A 162 3.98 11.13 17.19
C PRO A 162 4.38 11.37 18.66
N GLN A 163 3.50 11.07 19.60
CA GLN A 163 3.74 11.25 21.03
C GLN A 163 4.36 10.02 21.72
N GLY A 164 4.65 8.97 20.96
CA GLY A 164 5.30 7.77 21.44
C GLY A 164 4.37 6.62 21.84
N GLU A 165 3.07 6.79 21.80
CA GLU A 165 2.12 5.72 22.05
C GLU A 165 2.22 4.64 20.96
N GLU A 166 2.20 3.38 21.37
CA GLU A 166 2.33 2.24 20.47
C GLU A 166 0.98 1.54 20.24
N ILE A 167 0.70 1.22 19.00
CA ILE A 167 -0.45 0.42 18.59
C ILE A 167 0.08 -0.91 18.06
N PRO A 168 -0.21 -2.06 18.69
CA PRO A 168 0.22 -3.36 18.18
C PRO A 168 -0.59 -3.76 16.96
N PHE A 169 0.02 -4.51 16.05
CA PHE A 169 -0.66 -5.14 14.93
C PHE A 169 -0.09 -6.53 14.67
N GLU A 170 -0.88 -7.37 14.01
CA GLU A 170 -0.51 -8.74 13.70
C GLU A 170 -0.15 -8.90 12.23
N VAL A 171 0.88 -9.68 11.98
CA VAL A 171 1.30 -10.14 10.66
C VAL A 171 1.67 -11.61 10.76
N GLN A 172 1.21 -12.43 9.82
CA GLN A 172 1.61 -13.83 9.75
C GLN A 172 3.13 -13.95 9.66
N ALA A 173 3.71 -14.86 10.43
CA ALA A 173 5.17 -14.98 10.60
C ALA A 173 5.93 -15.13 9.27
N PHE A 174 5.42 -15.94 8.34
CA PHE A 174 6.04 -16.14 7.03
C PHE A 174 6.01 -14.87 6.17
N ARG A 175 4.89 -14.14 6.17
CA ARG A 175 4.77 -12.87 5.44
C ARG A 175 5.68 -11.80 6.01
N LYS A 176 5.79 -11.72 7.32
CA LYS A 176 6.74 -10.85 8.03
C LYS A 176 8.19 -11.15 7.60
N TYR A 177 8.56 -12.42 7.60
CA TYR A 177 9.88 -12.87 7.17
C TYR A 177 10.18 -12.44 5.73
N CYS A 178 9.25 -12.64 4.79
CA CYS A 178 9.41 -12.22 3.41
C CYS A 178 9.58 -10.71 3.27
N LEU A 179 8.78 -9.91 3.96
CA LEU A 179 8.89 -8.45 3.92
C LEU A 179 10.20 -7.95 4.52
N LEU A 180 10.61 -8.48 5.68
CA LEU A 180 11.87 -8.09 6.34
C LEU A 180 13.10 -8.38 5.47
N ASN A 181 13.06 -9.43 4.66
CA ASN A 181 14.17 -9.86 3.82
C ASN A 181 14.05 -9.42 2.35
N GLY A 182 12.93 -8.85 1.96
CA GLY A 182 12.66 -8.48 0.58
C GLY A 182 12.48 -9.66 -0.37
N PHE A 183 11.96 -10.80 0.12
CA PHE A 183 11.74 -12.00 -0.66
C PHE A 183 10.35 -12.00 -1.28
N ASP A 184 10.30 -12.11 -2.60
CA ASP A 184 9.12 -12.46 -3.38
C ASP A 184 9.11 -13.97 -3.68
N ASP A 185 8.09 -14.44 -4.40
CA ASP A 185 7.95 -15.84 -4.78
C ASP A 185 9.17 -16.37 -5.56
N ILE A 186 9.79 -15.54 -6.39
CA ILE A 186 10.99 -15.89 -7.17
C ILE A 186 12.20 -16.05 -6.24
N GLY A 187 12.41 -15.10 -5.34
CA GLY A 187 13.49 -15.13 -4.35
C GLY A 187 13.42 -16.36 -3.45
N LEU A 188 12.24 -16.78 -3.05
CA LEU A 188 12.01 -17.99 -2.27
C LEU A 188 12.35 -19.26 -3.05
N THR A 189 11.94 -19.35 -4.32
CA THR A 189 12.23 -20.49 -5.19
C THR A 189 13.74 -20.67 -5.40
N LEU A 190 14.48 -19.59 -5.67
CA LEU A 190 15.94 -19.62 -5.82
C LEU A 190 16.63 -20.08 -4.54
N ARG A 191 16.16 -19.65 -3.37
CA ARG A 191 16.72 -20.04 -2.08
C ARG A 191 16.49 -21.52 -1.78
N GLN A 192 15.29 -22.05 -2.07
CA GLN A 192 14.98 -23.47 -1.91
C GLN A 192 15.84 -24.36 -2.81
N SER A 193 16.10 -23.96 -4.06
CA SER A 193 16.98 -24.68 -4.97
C SER A 193 18.44 -24.68 -4.49
N SER A 194 18.93 -23.57 -3.96
CA SER A 194 20.28 -23.48 -3.38
C SER A 194 20.45 -24.38 -2.14
N THR A 195 19.44 -24.44 -1.28
CA THR A 195 19.46 -25.29 -0.09
C THR A 195 19.43 -26.77 -0.44
N LYS A 196 18.68 -27.16 -1.48
CA LYS A 196 18.67 -28.56 -1.98
C LYS A 196 20.02 -28.99 -2.56
N ASN A 197 20.71 -28.07 -3.25
CA ASN A 197 22.03 -28.33 -3.80
C ASN A 197 23.10 -28.53 -2.71
N ILE A 198 23.01 -27.83 -1.60
CA ILE A 198 23.93 -27.99 -0.46
C ILE A 198 23.71 -29.32 0.26
N SER A 199 22.48 -29.81 0.36
CA SER A 199 22.17 -31.10 0.98
C SER A 199 22.57 -32.29 0.12
N GLN A 200 22.83 -32.12 -1.17
CA GLN A 200 23.30 -33.18 -2.08
C GLN A 200 24.85 -33.29 -2.18
N ILE A 201 25.58 -32.31 -1.67
CA ILE A 201 27.05 -32.30 -1.69
C ILE A 201 27.65 -32.82 -0.36
N GLY A 202 26.79 -33.13 0.60
CA GLY A 202 27.18 -33.61 1.95
C GLY A 202 27.03 -35.13 2.12
N LEU A 203 27.62 -35.93 1.22
CA LEU A 203 27.88 -37.37 1.40
C LEU A 203 29.31 -37.69 1.01
#